data_4fa8be8200fb1f87fdafc851610d9fb2
#
_entry.id   4fa8be8200fb1f87fdafc851610d9fb2
#
_cell.length_a   1.000
_cell.length_b   1.000
_cell.length_c   1.000
_cell.angle_alpha   90.00
_cell.angle_beta   90.00
_cell.angle_gamma   90.00
#
_symmetry.space_group_name_H-M   'P 1'
#
loop_
_entity.id
_entity.type
_entity.pdbx_description
1 polymer ?
#
loop_
_entity_poly.entity_id
_entity_poly.type
_entity_poly.pdbx_seq_one_letter_code
_entity_poly.pdbx_strand_id
1 'polypeptide(L)'
;LSSVGVVHVDGNGVGAIMRDLGKAFKKTKNTLDKLAEPPYPRKLNPCGEKPPRVRPDDSTPSDFQWFVMEVNYRLDGVVKAAVASAWKDLEDYAHGRSAPPVVPVLVGGDDLTVYVEGQFAIPFAESYVRHYEQLTGEDELLSKLAVIANAPKQGPLTASAGVAIVGRNF
;
A
#
# COMPACT_ATOMS: atom_id res chain seq x y z
N LEU A 1 1.64 24.39 -16.23
CA LEU A 1 2.11 23.99 -14.89
C LEU A 1 2.92 25.11 -14.31
N SER A 2 2.51 25.69 -13.17
CA SER A 2 3.21 26.75 -12.47
C SER A 2 4.28 26.21 -11.51
N SER A 3 4.11 24.97 -11.06
CA SER A 3 5.01 24.26 -10.16
C SER A 3 4.83 22.75 -10.28
N VAL A 4 5.84 21.99 -9.86
CA VAL A 4 5.80 20.53 -9.75
C VAL A 4 5.90 20.17 -8.28
N GLY A 5 5.01 19.29 -7.82
CA GLY A 5 5.08 18.67 -6.52
C GLY A 5 5.73 17.30 -6.61
N VAL A 6 6.62 16.99 -5.68
CA VAL A 6 7.14 15.67 -5.43
C VAL A 6 6.53 15.19 -4.12
N VAL A 7 5.82 14.08 -4.16
CA VAL A 7 5.28 13.44 -2.96
C VAL A 7 6.01 12.13 -2.77
N HIS A 8 6.62 11.96 -1.60
CA HIS A 8 7.23 10.71 -1.16
C HIS A 8 6.53 10.23 0.10
N VAL A 9 6.16 8.97 0.11
CA VAL A 9 5.46 8.35 1.25
C VAL A 9 6.18 7.06 1.62
N ASP A 10 6.34 6.85 2.92
CA ASP A 10 6.94 5.66 3.54
C ASP A 10 5.99 5.06 4.57
N GLY A 11 5.81 3.74 4.51
CA GLY A 11 4.96 3.00 5.45
C GLY A 11 5.61 2.83 6.82
N ASN A 12 4.99 3.41 7.85
CA ASN A 12 5.53 3.38 9.21
C ASN A 12 5.60 1.97 9.78
N GLY A 13 6.80 1.53 10.13
CA GLY A 13 7.05 0.25 10.81
C GLY A 13 6.99 -0.99 9.91
N VAL A 14 6.77 -0.86 8.62
CA VAL A 14 6.78 -1.99 7.67
C VAL A 14 8.15 -2.67 7.66
N GLY A 15 9.23 -1.90 7.73
CA GLY A 15 10.58 -2.44 7.88
C GLY A 15 10.78 -3.29 9.16
N ALA A 16 10.05 -3.00 10.24
CA ALA A 16 10.06 -3.85 11.45
C ALA A 16 9.32 -5.18 11.21
N ILE A 17 8.19 -5.14 10.50
CA ILE A 17 7.46 -6.36 10.09
C ILE A 17 8.37 -7.24 9.22
N MET A 18 9.02 -6.65 8.23
CA MET A 18 9.89 -7.38 7.29
C MET A 18 11.11 -8.00 7.97
N ARG A 19 11.69 -7.34 8.97
CA ARG A 19 12.81 -7.92 9.77
C ARG A 19 12.35 -9.09 10.65
N ASP A 20 11.12 -9.06 11.14
CA ASP A 20 10.58 -10.02 12.11
C ASP A 20 9.47 -10.90 11.50
N LEU A 21 9.56 -11.19 10.17
CA LEU A 21 8.56 -12.00 9.46
C LEU A 21 8.28 -13.36 10.12
N GLY A 22 9.30 -13.99 10.72
CA GLY A 22 9.12 -15.24 11.45
C GLY A 22 8.22 -15.08 12.69
N LYS A 23 8.31 -13.95 13.40
CA LYS A 23 7.42 -13.61 14.52
C LYS A 23 6.03 -13.24 14.04
N ALA A 24 5.94 -12.51 12.93
CA ALA A 24 4.70 -12.16 12.27
C ALA A 24 3.93 -13.43 11.86
N PHE A 25 4.60 -14.37 11.22
CA PHE A 25 4.04 -15.67 10.83
C PHE A 25 3.47 -16.45 12.02
N LYS A 26 4.25 -16.59 13.11
CA LYS A 26 3.78 -17.29 14.31
C LYS A 26 2.52 -16.67 14.90
N LYS A 27 2.39 -15.33 14.87
CA LYS A 27 1.21 -14.63 15.38
C LYS A 27 -0.03 -14.78 14.49
N THR A 28 0.16 -14.95 13.19
CA THR A 28 -0.92 -14.93 12.19
C THR A 28 -1.24 -16.30 11.59
N LYS A 29 -0.50 -17.35 11.96
CA LYS A 29 -0.64 -18.70 11.38
C LYS A 29 -2.09 -19.19 11.32
N ASN A 30 -2.86 -19.01 12.41
CA ASN A 30 -4.26 -19.42 12.48
C ASN A 30 -5.20 -18.56 11.60
N THR A 31 -4.68 -17.48 11.04
CA THR A 31 -5.43 -16.55 10.20
C THR A 31 -5.26 -16.87 8.72
N LEU A 32 -4.10 -17.41 8.32
CA LEU A 32 -3.77 -17.69 6.91
C LEU A 32 -4.77 -18.61 6.23
N ASP A 33 -5.25 -19.65 6.95
CA ASP A 33 -6.21 -20.60 6.41
C ASP A 33 -7.62 -20.03 6.23
N LYS A 34 -7.90 -18.88 6.84
CA LYS A 34 -9.22 -18.24 6.92
C LYS A 34 -9.25 -16.87 6.23
N LEU A 35 -8.13 -16.44 5.62
CA LEU A 35 -8.07 -15.12 5.00
C LEU A 35 -9.12 -14.97 3.90
N ALA A 36 -9.97 -13.97 4.07
CA ALA A 36 -10.83 -13.49 3.00
C ALA A 36 -9.99 -12.92 1.84
N GLU A 37 -10.57 -12.88 0.66
CA GLU A 37 -9.93 -12.15 -0.45
C GLU A 37 -9.80 -10.66 -0.06
N PRO A 38 -8.67 -10.01 -0.38
CA PRO A 38 -8.48 -8.61 -0.05
C PRO A 38 -9.52 -7.73 -0.76
N PRO A 39 -9.94 -6.60 -0.16
CA PRO A 39 -10.97 -5.73 -0.70
C PRO A 39 -10.56 -4.98 -1.99
N TYR A 40 -9.31 -5.08 -2.41
CA TYR A 40 -8.78 -4.48 -3.63
C TYR A 40 -8.56 -5.56 -4.72
N PRO A 41 -8.71 -5.18 -6.01
CA PRO A 41 -8.69 -6.17 -7.08
C PRO A 41 -7.34 -6.88 -7.20
N ARG A 42 -7.36 -8.21 -7.21
CA ARG A 42 -6.20 -9.06 -7.56
C ARG A 42 -5.86 -8.94 -9.05
N LYS A 43 -5.68 -7.73 -9.54
CA LYS A 43 -5.28 -7.52 -10.94
C LYS A 43 -3.79 -7.30 -10.98
N LEU A 44 -3.01 -8.37 -11.04
CA LEU A 44 -1.64 -8.31 -11.59
C LEU A 44 -1.05 -9.70 -11.82
N ASN A 45 -1.89 -10.62 -12.32
CA ASN A 45 -1.33 -11.71 -13.08
C ASN A 45 -1.68 -11.44 -14.54
N PRO A 46 -0.71 -11.14 -15.43
CA PRO A 46 -0.98 -11.00 -16.86
C PRO A 46 -1.66 -12.22 -17.47
N CYS A 47 -1.61 -13.36 -16.78
CA CYS A 47 -2.21 -14.62 -17.19
C CYS A 47 -3.62 -14.86 -16.61
N GLY A 48 -4.18 -13.96 -15.81
CA GLY A 48 -5.57 -14.10 -15.30
C GLY A 48 -5.82 -15.24 -14.33
N GLU A 49 -4.82 -16.00 -13.97
CA GLU A 49 -4.96 -17.14 -13.07
C GLU A 49 -4.81 -16.70 -11.61
N LYS A 50 -5.77 -17.10 -10.76
CA LYS A 50 -5.58 -17.05 -9.31
C LYS A 50 -4.30 -17.84 -8.99
N PRO A 51 -3.38 -17.31 -8.17
CA PRO A 51 -2.29 -18.16 -7.70
C PRO A 51 -2.93 -19.40 -7.08
N PRO A 52 -2.55 -20.61 -7.52
CA PRO A 52 -3.16 -21.81 -7.02
C PRO A 52 -2.96 -21.85 -5.51
N ARG A 53 -4.04 -22.05 -4.74
CA ARG A 53 -3.92 -22.53 -3.36
C ARG A 53 -3.49 -23.98 -3.44
N VAL A 54 -2.22 -24.20 -3.78
CA VAL A 54 -1.64 -25.53 -3.85
C VAL A 54 -1.34 -25.94 -2.41
N ARG A 55 -1.97 -27.01 -1.95
CA ARG A 55 -1.56 -27.67 -0.71
C ARG A 55 -0.18 -28.30 -0.93
N PRO A 56 0.70 -28.27 0.07
CA PRO A 56 2.07 -28.68 -0.09
C PRO A 56 2.17 -30.18 -0.43
N ASP A 57 2.67 -30.45 -1.62
CA ASP A 57 3.53 -31.58 -1.85
C ASP A 57 4.99 -31.08 -1.69
N ASP A 58 5.97 -31.94 -1.72
CA ASP A 58 7.38 -31.58 -1.47
C ASP A 58 7.96 -30.55 -2.47
N SER A 59 7.19 -30.12 -3.48
CA SER A 59 7.54 -29.09 -4.48
C SER A 59 6.88 -27.74 -4.22
N THR A 60 6.01 -27.63 -3.19
CA THR A 60 5.25 -26.41 -2.92
C THR A 60 5.95 -25.50 -1.91
N PRO A 61 5.76 -24.16 -1.99
CA PRO A 61 6.27 -23.25 -0.99
C PRO A 61 5.80 -23.64 0.41
N SER A 62 6.69 -23.57 1.40
CA SER A 62 6.31 -23.76 2.80
C SER A 62 5.25 -22.73 3.22
N ASP A 63 4.48 -23.02 4.27
CA ASP A 63 3.52 -22.08 4.85
C ASP A 63 4.12 -20.69 5.10
N PHE A 64 5.39 -20.66 5.50
CA PHE A 64 6.11 -19.41 5.72
C PHE A 64 6.39 -18.66 4.41
N GLN A 65 6.77 -19.32 3.34
CA GLN A 65 6.97 -18.69 2.03
C GLN A 65 5.64 -18.15 1.50
N TRP A 66 4.56 -18.89 1.66
CA TRP A 66 3.22 -18.43 1.36
C TRP A 66 2.87 -17.16 2.13
N PHE A 67 3.12 -17.14 3.42
CA PHE A 67 2.89 -15.96 4.27
C PHE A 67 3.65 -14.75 3.76
N VAL A 68 4.95 -14.90 3.44
CA VAL A 68 5.77 -13.80 2.91
C VAL A 68 5.20 -13.26 1.59
N MET A 69 4.81 -14.17 0.69
CA MET A 69 4.18 -13.79 -0.58
C MET A 69 2.87 -13.05 -0.37
N GLU A 70 2.02 -13.52 0.55
CA GLU A 70 0.72 -12.91 0.84
C GLU A 70 0.88 -11.51 1.46
N VAL A 71 1.82 -11.32 2.39
CA VAL A 71 2.11 -10.00 2.99
C VAL A 71 2.55 -9.01 1.90
N ASN A 72 3.52 -9.38 1.06
CA ASN A 72 3.99 -8.52 -0.02
C ASN A 72 2.88 -8.20 -1.02
N TYR A 73 2.11 -9.20 -1.40
CA TYR A 73 0.98 -9.06 -2.32
C TYR A 73 -0.06 -8.07 -1.80
N ARG A 74 -0.42 -8.17 -0.50
CA ARG A 74 -1.40 -7.30 0.13
C ARG A 74 -0.90 -5.87 0.27
N LEU A 75 0.36 -5.69 0.68
CA LEU A 75 0.98 -4.35 0.74
C LEU A 75 1.00 -3.67 -0.63
N ASP A 76 1.48 -4.37 -1.66
CA ASP A 76 1.50 -3.85 -3.04
C ASP A 76 0.09 -3.49 -3.54
N GLY A 77 -0.90 -4.32 -3.24
CA GLY A 77 -2.30 -4.07 -3.57
C GLY A 77 -2.86 -2.82 -2.88
N VAL A 78 -2.58 -2.65 -1.59
CA VAL A 78 -2.99 -1.47 -0.81
C VAL A 78 -2.37 -0.21 -1.38
N VAL A 79 -1.05 -0.20 -1.62
CA VAL A 79 -0.35 0.98 -2.18
C VAL A 79 -0.98 1.40 -3.51
N LYS A 80 -1.19 0.45 -4.42
CA LYS A 80 -1.81 0.73 -5.72
C LYS A 80 -3.25 1.23 -5.61
N ALA A 81 -4.04 0.63 -4.72
CA ALA A 81 -5.41 1.05 -4.49
C ALA A 81 -5.47 2.45 -3.84
N ALA A 82 -4.58 2.74 -2.88
CA ALA A 82 -4.49 4.05 -2.26
C ALA A 82 -4.09 5.15 -3.26
N VAL A 83 -3.13 4.86 -4.17
CA VAL A 83 -2.77 5.78 -5.25
C VAL A 83 -3.96 6.07 -6.16
N ALA A 84 -4.68 5.02 -6.59
CA ALA A 84 -5.83 5.18 -7.47
C ALA A 84 -6.95 5.99 -6.81
N SER A 85 -7.20 5.74 -5.52
CA SER A 85 -8.21 6.48 -4.74
C SER A 85 -7.80 7.92 -4.51
N ALA A 86 -6.54 8.17 -4.14
CA ALA A 86 -6.02 9.52 -3.95
C ALA A 86 -6.06 10.33 -5.24
N TRP A 87 -5.75 9.71 -6.38
CA TRP A 87 -5.87 10.38 -7.68
C TRP A 87 -7.32 10.72 -7.99
N LYS A 88 -8.25 9.80 -7.75
CA LYS A 88 -9.67 10.04 -7.95
C LYS A 88 -10.19 11.18 -7.09
N ASP A 89 -9.78 11.24 -5.83
CA ASP A 89 -10.18 12.34 -4.92
C ASP A 89 -9.72 13.71 -5.43
N LEU A 90 -8.62 13.78 -6.22
CA LEU A 90 -8.20 15.04 -6.83
C LEU A 90 -9.18 15.60 -7.86
N GLU A 91 -10.09 14.79 -8.42
CA GLU A 91 -11.14 15.26 -9.30
C GLU A 91 -12.04 16.27 -8.58
N ASP A 92 -12.32 16.05 -7.31
CA ASP A 92 -13.12 16.95 -6.48
C ASP A 92 -12.40 18.30 -6.25
N TYR A 93 -11.08 18.28 -6.08
CA TYR A 93 -10.28 19.50 -5.95
C TYR A 93 -10.07 20.24 -7.28
N ALA A 94 -10.22 19.57 -8.39
CA ALA A 94 -10.04 20.16 -9.72
C ALA A 94 -11.20 21.05 -10.18
N HIS A 95 -12.30 21.14 -9.41
CA HIS A 95 -13.46 22.00 -9.69
C HIS A 95 -13.98 21.87 -11.13
N GLY A 96 -14.16 20.63 -11.60
CA GLY A 96 -14.69 20.36 -12.95
C GLY A 96 -13.65 20.42 -14.08
N ARG A 97 -12.37 20.57 -13.75
CA ARG A 97 -11.26 20.30 -14.69
C ARG A 97 -10.93 18.82 -14.68
N SER A 98 -10.26 18.35 -15.73
CA SER A 98 -9.68 17.00 -15.72
C SER A 98 -8.76 16.84 -14.51
N ALA A 99 -8.81 15.70 -13.82
CA ALA A 99 -7.90 15.42 -12.74
C ALA A 99 -6.44 15.62 -13.19
N PRO A 100 -5.60 16.25 -12.38
CA PRO A 100 -4.21 16.50 -12.75
C PRO A 100 -3.48 15.16 -12.94
N PRO A 101 -2.55 15.08 -13.88
CA PRO A 101 -1.77 13.87 -14.05
C PRO A 101 -0.92 13.61 -12.80
N VAL A 102 -1.01 12.41 -12.26
CA VAL A 102 -0.11 11.88 -11.25
C VAL A 102 0.85 10.94 -11.97
N VAL A 103 2.13 11.23 -11.90
CA VAL A 103 3.17 10.43 -12.56
C VAL A 103 3.90 9.63 -11.49
N PRO A 104 3.64 8.31 -11.39
CA PRO A 104 4.34 7.47 -10.45
C PRO A 104 5.80 7.30 -10.87
N VAL A 105 6.72 7.47 -9.92
CA VAL A 105 8.17 7.28 -10.08
C VAL A 105 8.60 5.99 -9.41
N LEU A 106 8.09 5.77 -8.20
CA LEU A 106 8.30 4.56 -7.42
C LEU A 106 6.95 4.14 -6.84
N VAL A 107 6.57 2.90 -7.06
CA VAL A 107 5.40 2.27 -6.43
C VAL A 107 5.80 0.86 -6.07
N GLY A 108 5.99 0.56 -4.79
CA GLY A 108 6.36 -0.79 -4.40
C GLY A 108 6.55 -0.97 -2.90
N GLY A 109 6.14 -2.13 -2.44
CA GLY A 109 6.20 -2.45 -1.02
C GLY A 109 5.35 -1.49 -0.20
N ASP A 110 6.00 -0.67 0.60
CA ASP A 110 5.40 0.37 1.43
C ASP A 110 5.76 1.79 0.97
N ASP A 111 6.58 1.90 -0.09
CA ASP A 111 7.09 3.17 -0.60
C ASP A 111 6.30 3.67 -1.81
N LEU A 112 6.06 4.96 -1.83
CA LEU A 112 5.49 5.67 -2.96
C LEU A 112 6.28 6.95 -3.25
N THR A 113 6.61 7.17 -4.51
CA THR A 113 7.07 8.48 -4.98
C THR A 113 6.31 8.85 -6.24
N VAL A 114 5.69 10.03 -6.25
CA VAL A 114 4.96 10.54 -7.42
C VAL A 114 5.33 11.99 -7.71
N TYR A 115 5.21 12.37 -8.97
CA TYR A 115 5.13 13.77 -9.39
C TYR A 115 3.68 14.13 -9.67
N VAL A 116 3.29 15.32 -9.24
CA VAL A 116 1.96 15.88 -9.45
C VAL A 116 2.08 17.41 -9.63
N GLU A 117 1.10 18.08 -10.18
CA GLU A 117 1.08 19.53 -10.20
C GLU A 117 1.12 20.09 -8.76
N GLY A 118 1.97 21.10 -8.51
CA GLY A 118 2.33 21.51 -7.14
C GLY A 118 1.16 21.87 -6.23
N GLN A 119 0.10 22.48 -6.78
CA GLN A 119 -1.12 22.83 -6.01
C GLN A 119 -1.89 21.58 -5.48
N PHE A 120 -1.69 20.41 -6.10
CA PHE A 120 -2.35 19.17 -5.74
C PHE A 120 -1.47 18.24 -4.90
N ALA A 121 -0.21 18.63 -4.65
CA ALA A 121 0.74 17.75 -3.95
C ALA A 121 0.32 17.44 -2.51
N ILE A 122 -0.12 18.44 -1.75
CA ILE A 122 -0.60 18.24 -0.37
C ILE A 122 -1.94 17.49 -0.35
N PRO A 123 -2.97 17.88 -1.12
CA PRO A 123 -4.22 17.14 -1.19
C PRO A 123 -4.02 15.66 -1.58
N PHE A 124 -3.12 15.38 -2.54
CA PHE A 124 -2.79 14.01 -2.90
C PHE A 124 -2.17 13.24 -1.74
N ALA A 125 -1.18 13.83 -1.05
CA ALA A 125 -0.49 13.20 0.07
C ALA A 125 -1.46 12.86 1.22
N GLU A 126 -2.32 13.81 1.59
CA GLU A 126 -3.34 13.62 2.64
C GLU A 126 -4.33 12.52 2.27
N SER A 127 -4.84 12.54 1.03
CA SER A 127 -5.77 11.53 0.55
C SER A 127 -5.13 10.15 0.50
N TYR A 128 -3.88 10.06 -0.01
CA TYR A 128 -3.15 8.80 -0.05
C TYR A 128 -2.97 8.18 1.34
N VAL A 129 -2.46 8.95 2.31
CA VAL A 129 -2.23 8.47 3.69
C VAL A 129 -3.55 7.96 4.30
N ARG A 130 -4.64 8.70 4.13
CA ARG A 130 -5.96 8.30 4.62
C ARG A 130 -6.42 6.98 4.02
N HIS A 131 -6.32 6.81 2.69
CA HIS A 131 -6.70 5.56 2.01
C HIS A 131 -5.78 4.40 2.39
N TYR A 132 -4.49 4.65 2.53
CA TYR A 132 -3.54 3.63 2.97
C TYR A 132 -3.89 3.10 4.37
N GLU A 133 -4.16 3.99 5.32
CA GLU A 133 -4.58 3.63 6.67
C GLU A 133 -5.91 2.87 6.66
N GLN A 134 -6.90 3.35 5.90
CA GLN A 134 -8.19 2.68 5.78
C GLN A 134 -8.02 1.26 5.24
N LEU A 135 -7.36 1.10 4.08
CA LEU A 135 -7.22 -0.18 3.40
C LEU A 135 -6.39 -1.19 4.21
N THR A 136 -5.34 -0.76 4.89
CA THR A 136 -4.57 -1.63 5.78
C THR A 136 -5.35 -2.03 7.03
N GLY A 137 -6.21 -1.15 7.53
CA GLY A 137 -7.08 -1.43 8.66
C GLY A 137 -8.21 -2.41 8.33
N GLU A 138 -8.72 -2.36 7.11
CA GLU A 138 -9.74 -3.28 6.58
C GLU A 138 -9.17 -4.65 6.18
N ASP A 139 -7.87 -4.72 5.89
CA ASP A 139 -7.20 -5.97 5.54
C ASP A 139 -6.95 -6.83 6.77
N GLU A 140 -7.50 -8.06 6.76
CA GLU A 140 -7.43 -8.97 7.91
C GLU A 140 -6.01 -9.39 8.32
N LEU A 141 -5.06 -9.43 7.37
CA LEU A 141 -3.68 -9.79 7.65
C LEU A 141 -2.88 -8.56 8.09
N LEU A 142 -2.94 -7.47 7.31
CA LEU A 142 -2.13 -6.28 7.56
C LEU A 142 -2.50 -5.61 8.88
N SER A 143 -3.79 -5.54 9.22
CA SER A 143 -4.24 -4.98 10.50
C SER A 143 -3.69 -5.73 11.73
N LYS A 144 -3.44 -7.04 11.61
CA LYS A 144 -2.82 -7.84 12.68
C LYS A 144 -1.31 -7.64 12.76
N LEU A 145 -0.67 -7.29 11.62
CA LEU A 145 0.76 -7.02 11.58
C LEU A 145 1.14 -5.67 12.17
N ALA A 146 0.20 -4.72 12.26
CA ALA A 146 0.43 -3.41 12.85
C ALA A 146 1.03 -3.47 14.27
N VAL A 147 0.67 -4.48 15.08
CA VAL A 147 1.27 -4.69 16.42
C VAL A 147 2.77 -4.95 16.36
N ILE A 148 3.27 -5.53 15.27
CA ILE A 148 4.70 -5.78 15.06
C ILE A 148 5.40 -4.50 14.60
N ALA A 149 4.70 -3.63 13.90
CA ALA A 149 5.13 -2.29 13.51
C ALA A 149 5.11 -1.27 14.68
N ASN A 150 5.09 -1.75 15.93
CA ASN A 150 5.05 -0.96 17.16
C ASN A 150 3.71 -0.22 17.41
N ALA A 151 2.64 -0.58 16.73
CA ALA A 151 1.32 -0.09 17.09
C ALA A 151 0.88 -0.68 18.45
N PRO A 152 0.18 0.07 19.31
CA PRO A 152 -0.21 -0.40 20.62
C PRO A 152 -1.26 -1.53 20.58
N LYS A 153 -1.98 -1.66 19.48
CA LYS A 153 -3.03 -2.67 19.25
C LYS A 153 -3.18 -2.97 17.75
N GLN A 154 -3.99 -3.97 17.42
CA GLN A 154 -4.41 -4.19 16.04
C GLN A 154 -5.09 -2.93 15.48
N GLY A 155 -4.85 -2.66 14.21
CA GLY A 155 -5.38 -1.50 13.54
C GLY A 155 -4.68 -1.26 12.20
N PRO A 156 -4.86 -0.10 11.60
CA PRO A 156 -4.20 0.23 10.34
C PRO A 156 -2.68 0.30 10.50
N LEU A 157 -1.98 -0.02 9.44
CA LEU A 157 -0.62 0.47 9.23
C LEU A 157 -0.74 1.96 8.87
N THR A 158 0.16 2.77 9.41
CA THR A 158 0.21 4.19 9.11
C THR A 158 1.31 4.49 8.10
N ALA A 159 1.25 5.64 7.48
CA ALA A 159 2.31 6.12 6.58
C ALA A 159 2.65 7.58 6.87
N SER A 160 3.87 7.96 6.52
CA SER A 160 4.36 9.35 6.60
C SER A 160 4.62 9.87 5.20
N ALA A 161 4.11 11.07 4.90
CA ALA A 161 4.30 11.70 3.61
C ALA A 161 5.18 12.94 3.72
N GLY A 162 6.17 13.04 2.82
CA GLY A 162 6.95 14.23 2.59
C GLY A 162 6.54 14.88 1.26
N VAL A 163 6.36 16.20 1.26
CA VAL A 163 5.99 16.97 0.07
C VAL A 163 7.01 18.06 -0.20
N ALA A 164 7.52 18.09 -1.43
CA ALA A 164 8.35 19.19 -1.93
C ALA A 164 7.68 19.83 -3.14
N ILE A 165 7.51 21.15 -3.14
CA ILE A 165 6.93 21.88 -4.26
C ILE A 165 8.01 22.78 -4.87
N VAL A 166 8.25 22.60 -6.15
CA VAL A 166 9.30 23.30 -6.89
C VAL A 166 8.65 24.22 -7.92
N GLY A 167 8.95 25.49 -7.83
CA GLY A 167 8.49 26.50 -8.78
C GLY A 167 9.20 26.41 -10.14
N ARG A 168 8.64 27.07 -11.14
CA ARG A 168 9.13 27.06 -12.52
C ARG A 168 10.45 27.82 -12.73
N ASN A 169 10.85 28.65 -11.76
CA ASN A 169 12.06 29.47 -11.84
C ASN A 169 13.19 28.81 -11.03
N PHE A 170 14.02 28.08 -11.71
CA PHE A 170 15.36 27.71 -11.27
C PHE A 170 16.37 28.70 -11.86
#